data_7bc6a299c25fc33b017ee8955741453c
#
_entry.id   7bc6a299c25fc33b017ee8955741453c
#
_cell.length_a   1.000
_cell.length_b   1.000
_cell.length_c   1.000
_cell.angle_alpha   90.00
_cell.angle_beta   90.00
_cell.angle_gamma   90.00
#
_symmetry.space_group_name_H-M   'P 1'
#
loop_
_entity.id
_entity.type
_entity.pdbx_description
1 polymer ?
#
loop_
_entity_poly.entity_id
_entity_poly.type
_entity_poly.pdbx_seq_one_letter_code
_entity_poly.pdbx_strand_id
1 'polypeptide(L)'
;MAADNPYKEDGSIVNLGSHNEPDLEAVVAVDPDLIINGQRFSQYRDDFVTLAPDAAIVELDPRDGEAFEGELKRQIEVLGTIFGKDDDATALIDDFDASIKAVKDAYDPSLTVMTVITAGGEINFSAPSTGRTLGPVYDMLGLTPALEADGSGDHTGDDISVEAIAASDPGLILVMDRDAAVSANSGEEYTPANELIADSEALQNVAAVKEGKIVYMPQYTYVNEGIQTYTTFFNQIAEAL
;
A
#
# COMPACT_ATOMS: atom_id res chain seq x y z
N MET A 1 -12.42 5.21 6.29
CA MET A 1 -12.75 3.85 5.82
C MET A 1 -13.10 3.94 4.34
N ALA A 2 -12.71 2.94 3.54
CA ALA A 2 -13.12 2.87 2.16
C ALA A 2 -14.65 2.95 2.01
N ALA A 3 -15.13 3.54 0.92
CA ALA A 3 -16.57 3.80 0.74
C ALA A 3 -17.43 2.53 0.73
N ASP A 4 -16.81 1.40 0.38
CA ASP A 4 -17.44 0.07 0.27
C ASP A 4 -17.26 -0.82 1.51
N ASN A 5 -16.70 -0.28 2.60
CA ASN A 5 -16.51 -1.06 3.83
C ASN A 5 -17.87 -1.42 4.44
N PRO A 6 -18.21 -2.73 4.55
CA PRO A 6 -19.51 -3.19 5.01
C PRO A 6 -19.81 -2.83 6.48
N TYR A 7 -18.76 -2.53 7.24
CA TYR A 7 -18.89 -2.17 8.67
C TYR A 7 -19.14 -0.69 8.91
N LYS A 8 -19.06 0.16 7.88
CA LYS A 8 -19.18 1.62 8.03
C LYS A 8 -20.54 2.05 8.54
N GLU A 9 -21.60 1.38 8.11
CA GLU A 9 -23.00 1.69 8.45
C GLU A 9 -23.56 0.75 9.53
N ASP A 10 -22.75 -0.16 10.06
CA ASP A 10 -23.20 -1.09 11.11
C ASP A 10 -23.16 -0.42 12.48
N GLY A 11 -24.33 0.01 12.96
CA GLY A 11 -24.49 0.66 14.26
C GLY A 11 -24.20 -0.23 15.48
N SER A 12 -23.94 -1.54 15.29
CA SER A 12 -23.51 -2.44 16.36
C SER A 12 -22.01 -2.38 16.62
N ILE A 13 -21.25 -1.78 15.68
CA ILE A 13 -19.80 -1.63 15.80
C ILE A 13 -19.46 -0.34 16.53
N VAL A 14 -18.72 -0.49 17.62
CA VAL A 14 -18.28 0.65 18.43
C VAL A 14 -17.12 1.36 17.75
N ASN A 15 -17.23 2.68 17.58
CA ASN A 15 -16.14 3.50 17.09
C ASN A 15 -15.09 3.70 18.19
N LEU A 16 -13.87 3.27 17.94
CA LEU A 16 -12.74 3.35 18.88
C LEU A 16 -11.92 4.64 18.73
N GLY A 17 -12.48 5.70 18.17
CA GLY A 17 -11.83 7.00 18.05
C GLY A 17 -11.30 7.31 16.65
N SER A 18 -10.24 8.13 16.59
CA SER A 18 -9.63 8.55 15.33
C SER A 18 -8.48 7.60 14.93
N HIS A 19 -8.05 7.71 13.66
CA HIS A 19 -6.87 6.99 13.20
C HIS A 19 -5.54 7.47 13.81
N ASN A 20 -5.55 8.53 14.61
CA ASN A 20 -4.36 9.05 15.30
C ASN A 20 -4.30 8.64 16.77
N GLU A 21 -5.46 8.48 17.40
CA GLU A 21 -5.56 8.21 18.83
C GLU A 21 -6.78 7.33 19.11
N PRO A 22 -6.61 6.18 19.80
CA PRO A 22 -7.72 5.33 20.17
C PRO A 22 -8.49 5.95 21.33
N ASP A 23 -9.80 5.75 21.36
CA ASP A 23 -10.62 6.02 22.54
C ASP A 23 -10.44 4.85 23.53
N LEU A 24 -9.54 5.03 24.48
CA LEU A 24 -9.22 4.00 25.48
C LEU A 24 -10.40 3.69 26.41
N GLU A 25 -11.30 4.65 26.66
CA GLU A 25 -12.53 4.41 27.44
C GLU A 25 -13.48 3.51 26.67
N ALA A 26 -13.60 3.71 25.35
CA ALA A 26 -14.39 2.85 24.47
C ALA A 26 -13.81 1.44 24.41
N VAL A 27 -12.48 1.28 24.36
CA VAL A 27 -11.82 -0.03 24.42
C VAL A 27 -12.17 -0.79 25.69
N VAL A 28 -12.10 -0.13 26.85
CA VAL A 28 -12.50 -0.72 28.14
C VAL A 28 -13.99 -1.08 28.15
N ALA A 29 -14.84 -0.21 27.60
CA ALA A 29 -16.29 -0.43 27.59
C ALA A 29 -16.72 -1.60 26.70
N VAL A 30 -15.96 -1.90 25.65
CA VAL A 30 -16.20 -3.05 24.75
C VAL A 30 -15.82 -4.38 25.42
N ASP A 31 -14.90 -4.35 26.41
CA ASP A 31 -14.39 -5.54 27.11
C ASP A 31 -13.95 -6.64 26.13
N PRO A 32 -12.94 -6.37 25.26
CA PRO A 32 -12.56 -7.28 24.20
C PRO A 32 -11.85 -8.51 24.76
N ASP A 33 -12.02 -9.66 24.11
CA ASP A 33 -11.19 -10.85 24.32
C ASP A 33 -10.00 -10.95 23.35
N LEU A 34 -10.01 -10.13 22.28
CA LEU A 34 -8.93 -10.03 21.29
C LEU A 34 -8.76 -8.57 20.83
N ILE A 35 -7.51 -8.11 20.81
CA ILE A 35 -7.10 -6.84 20.20
C ILE A 35 -6.10 -7.15 19.09
N ILE A 36 -6.44 -6.79 17.85
CA ILE A 36 -5.53 -6.82 16.71
C ILE A 36 -4.94 -5.42 16.60
N ASN A 37 -3.66 -5.30 16.92
CA ASN A 37 -2.94 -4.03 17.00
C ASN A 37 -1.92 -3.89 15.86
N GLY A 38 -1.60 -2.65 15.52
CA GLY A 38 -0.59 -2.34 14.53
C GLY A 38 -0.59 -0.88 14.09
N GLN A 39 0.36 -0.52 13.23
CA GLN A 39 0.51 0.82 12.70
C GLN A 39 0.64 1.89 13.82
N ARG A 40 -0.12 2.97 13.71
CA ARG A 40 -0.09 4.10 14.65
C ARG A 40 -0.48 3.70 16.07
N PHE A 41 -1.18 2.58 16.22
CA PHE A 41 -1.63 2.11 17.52
C PHE A 41 -0.63 1.18 18.23
N SER A 42 0.44 0.78 17.58
CA SER A 42 1.51 -0.03 18.19
C SER A 42 2.07 0.63 19.46
N GLN A 43 2.12 1.96 19.50
CA GLN A 43 2.54 2.73 20.67
C GLN A 43 1.62 2.60 21.89
N TYR A 44 0.36 2.20 21.71
CA TYR A 44 -0.64 2.04 22.80
C TYR A 44 -0.70 0.61 23.35
N ARG A 45 0.21 -0.26 22.93
CA ARG A 45 0.23 -1.66 23.36
C ARG A 45 0.18 -1.83 24.88
N ASP A 46 0.98 -1.05 25.61
CA ASP A 46 1.07 -1.14 27.08
C ASP A 46 -0.21 -0.63 27.74
N ASP A 47 -0.88 0.37 27.15
CA ASP A 47 -2.19 0.81 27.59
C ASP A 47 -3.22 -0.30 27.41
N PHE A 48 -3.25 -0.97 26.25
CA PHE A 48 -4.16 -2.10 26.01
C PHE A 48 -3.91 -3.26 26.98
N VAL A 49 -2.66 -3.62 27.26
CA VAL A 49 -2.32 -4.64 28.28
C VAL A 49 -2.86 -4.27 29.66
N THR A 50 -2.80 -2.97 30.00
CA THR A 50 -3.25 -2.48 31.31
C THR A 50 -4.76 -2.42 31.43
N LEU A 51 -5.43 -1.96 30.36
CA LEU A 51 -6.86 -1.64 30.36
C LEU A 51 -7.75 -2.84 29.99
N ALA A 52 -7.22 -3.78 29.23
CA ALA A 52 -7.89 -5.03 28.85
C ALA A 52 -7.02 -6.24 29.20
N PRO A 53 -6.77 -6.53 30.48
CA PRO A 53 -5.79 -7.54 30.91
C PRO A 53 -6.17 -8.97 30.54
N ASP A 54 -7.42 -9.24 30.25
CA ASP A 54 -7.92 -10.55 29.82
C ASP A 54 -7.90 -10.72 28.30
N ALA A 55 -7.68 -9.65 27.54
CA ALA A 55 -7.59 -9.70 26.08
C ALA A 55 -6.28 -10.29 25.57
N ALA A 56 -6.35 -11.14 24.54
CA ALA A 56 -5.18 -11.49 23.75
C ALA A 56 -4.82 -10.31 22.82
N ILE A 57 -3.55 -9.89 22.83
CA ILE A 57 -3.08 -8.81 21.94
C ILE A 57 -2.19 -9.40 20.86
N VAL A 58 -2.54 -9.16 19.59
CA VAL A 58 -1.81 -9.63 18.42
C VAL A 58 -1.27 -8.44 17.66
N GLU A 59 0.06 -8.36 17.53
CA GLU A 59 0.76 -7.33 16.75
C GLU A 59 0.92 -7.80 15.30
N LEU A 60 0.35 -7.06 14.36
CA LEU A 60 0.40 -7.41 12.94
C LEU A 60 1.25 -6.47 12.08
N ASP A 61 1.93 -5.49 12.67
CA ASP A 61 2.89 -4.68 11.92
C ASP A 61 3.95 -5.54 11.23
N PRO A 62 4.40 -5.15 10.04
CA PRO A 62 5.60 -5.71 9.46
C PRO A 62 6.78 -5.54 10.43
N ARG A 63 7.53 -6.61 10.66
CA ARG A 63 8.66 -6.60 11.58
C ARG A 63 9.89 -6.01 10.90
N ASP A 64 10.65 -5.23 11.67
CA ASP A 64 11.89 -4.63 11.17
C ASP A 64 12.90 -5.70 10.73
N GLY A 65 13.46 -5.51 9.54
CA GLY A 65 14.48 -6.38 8.97
C GLY A 65 13.95 -7.64 8.31
N GLU A 66 12.65 -7.91 8.36
CA GLU A 66 12.03 -9.01 7.64
C GLU A 66 11.61 -8.58 6.22
N ALA A 67 11.57 -9.55 5.28
CA ALA A 67 11.11 -9.28 3.94
C ALA A 67 9.61 -8.93 3.94
N PHE A 68 9.24 -7.82 3.32
CA PHE A 68 7.86 -7.31 3.29
C PHE A 68 6.87 -8.34 2.72
N GLU A 69 7.27 -9.09 1.69
CA GLU A 69 6.52 -10.23 1.15
C GLU A 69 6.17 -11.26 2.24
N GLY A 70 7.16 -11.63 3.07
CA GLY A 70 6.97 -12.57 4.17
C GLY A 70 6.03 -12.03 5.25
N GLU A 71 6.09 -10.74 5.52
CA GLU A 71 5.22 -10.10 6.51
C GLU A 71 3.76 -10.00 6.05
N LEU A 72 3.50 -9.74 4.79
CA LEU A 72 2.14 -9.80 4.24
C LEU A 72 1.54 -11.21 4.37
N LYS A 73 2.32 -12.26 4.08
CA LYS A 73 1.88 -13.66 4.24
C LYS A 73 1.64 -13.99 5.71
N ARG A 74 2.57 -13.61 6.61
CA ARG A 74 2.43 -13.82 8.06
C ARG A 74 1.14 -13.20 8.60
N GLN A 75 0.80 -11.98 8.19
CA GLN A 75 -0.45 -11.32 8.60
C GLN A 75 -1.67 -12.18 8.26
N ILE A 76 -1.72 -12.71 7.04
CA ILE A 76 -2.84 -13.53 6.57
C ILE A 76 -2.88 -14.90 7.29
N GLU A 77 -1.74 -15.56 7.48
CA GLU A 77 -1.65 -16.81 8.23
C GLU A 77 -2.16 -16.66 9.68
N VAL A 78 -1.71 -15.61 10.36
CA VAL A 78 -2.13 -15.32 11.75
C VAL A 78 -3.64 -15.07 11.81
N LEU A 79 -4.19 -14.26 10.91
CA LEU A 79 -5.62 -13.98 10.85
C LEU A 79 -6.43 -15.25 10.49
N GLY A 80 -5.93 -16.04 9.54
CA GLY A 80 -6.53 -17.33 9.18
C GLY A 80 -6.68 -18.25 10.39
N THR A 81 -5.61 -18.39 11.16
CA THR A 81 -5.60 -19.22 12.37
C THR A 81 -6.54 -18.69 13.45
N ILE A 82 -6.52 -17.36 13.72
CA ILE A 82 -7.39 -16.74 14.73
C ILE A 82 -8.88 -16.97 14.41
N PHE A 83 -9.25 -16.84 13.14
CA PHE A 83 -10.66 -16.89 12.72
C PHE A 83 -11.08 -18.28 12.16
N GLY A 84 -10.20 -19.29 12.23
CA GLY A 84 -10.48 -20.63 11.68
C GLY A 84 -10.68 -20.62 10.16
N LYS A 85 -9.87 -19.82 9.45
CA LYS A 85 -9.90 -19.57 8.02
C LYS A 85 -8.59 -19.95 7.33
N ASP A 86 -7.93 -21.01 7.81
CA ASP A 86 -6.60 -21.40 7.31
C ASP A 86 -6.62 -21.74 5.81
N ASP A 87 -7.70 -22.38 5.30
CA ASP A 87 -7.83 -22.68 3.88
C ASP A 87 -7.99 -21.38 3.03
N ASP A 88 -8.79 -20.40 3.51
CA ASP A 88 -8.96 -19.11 2.85
C ASP A 88 -7.64 -18.33 2.86
N ALA A 89 -6.90 -18.36 3.98
CA ALA A 89 -5.61 -17.74 4.11
C ALA A 89 -4.57 -18.33 3.14
N THR A 90 -4.54 -19.67 3.04
CA THR A 90 -3.67 -20.37 2.09
C THR A 90 -3.98 -19.97 0.65
N ALA A 91 -5.24 -19.88 0.27
CA ALA A 91 -5.65 -19.48 -1.08
C ALA A 91 -5.19 -18.04 -1.42
N LEU A 92 -5.33 -17.09 -0.47
CA LEU A 92 -4.84 -15.72 -0.67
C LEU A 92 -3.33 -15.65 -0.85
N ILE A 93 -2.57 -16.48 -0.12
CA ILE A 93 -1.11 -16.55 -0.23
C ILE A 93 -0.71 -17.17 -1.56
N ASP A 94 -1.38 -18.24 -1.98
CA ASP A 94 -1.12 -18.89 -3.26
C ASP A 94 -1.40 -17.94 -4.44
N ASP A 95 -2.48 -17.17 -4.40
CA ASP A 95 -2.81 -16.16 -5.40
C ASP A 95 -1.75 -15.04 -5.46
N PHE A 96 -1.27 -14.60 -4.29
CA PHE A 96 -0.21 -13.60 -4.20
C PHE A 96 1.11 -14.12 -4.78
N ASP A 97 1.52 -15.33 -4.43
CA ASP A 97 2.73 -15.97 -4.97
C ASP A 97 2.64 -16.17 -6.50
N ALA A 98 1.45 -16.55 -6.98
CA ALA A 98 1.20 -16.68 -8.41
C ALA A 98 1.31 -15.32 -9.13
N SER A 99 0.83 -14.23 -8.53
CA SER A 99 0.93 -12.88 -9.10
C SER A 99 2.37 -12.39 -9.17
N ILE A 100 3.18 -12.60 -8.12
CA ILE A 100 4.62 -12.30 -8.12
C ILE A 100 5.32 -13.09 -9.24
N LYS A 101 5.03 -14.39 -9.33
CA LYS A 101 5.61 -15.25 -10.36
C LYS A 101 5.23 -14.78 -11.76
N ALA A 102 3.99 -14.39 -12.00
CA ALA A 102 3.53 -13.92 -13.30
C ALA A 102 4.33 -12.68 -13.77
N VAL A 103 4.55 -11.72 -12.87
CA VAL A 103 5.40 -10.55 -13.19
C VAL A 103 6.84 -10.98 -13.49
N LYS A 104 7.45 -11.79 -12.62
CA LYS A 104 8.84 -12.25 -12.79
C LYS A 104 9.08 -13.03 -14.09
N ASP A 105 8.07 -13.80 -14.52
CA ASP A 105 8.15 -14.57 -15.77
C ASP A 105 8.03 -13.67 -17.02
N ALA A 106 7.30 -12.56 -16.94
CA ALA A 106 7.05 -11.63 -18.04
C ALA A 106 8.07 -10.49 -18.12
N TYR A 107 8.70 -10.14 -16.99
CA TYR A 107 9.54 -8.95 -16.86
C TYR A 107 10.91 -9.14 -17.54
N ASP A 108 11.27 -8.19 -18.40
CA ASP A 108 12.63 -8.06 -18.95
C ASP A 108 13.43 -7.06 -18.10
N PRO A 109 14.55 -7.46 -17.45
CA PRO A 109 15.36 -6.56 -16.63
C PRO A 109 15.98 -5.36 -17.38
N SER A 110 15.93 -5.34 -18.72
CA SER A 110 16.32 -4.16 -19.51
C SER A 110 15.27 -3.05 -19.47
N LEU A 111 14.03 -3.35 -19.08
CA LEU A 111 12.95 -2.39 -18.87
C LEU A 111 13.14 -1.70 -17.53
N THR A 112 13.48 -0.42 -17.53
CA THR A 112 13.62 0.35 -16.31
C THR A 112 12.27 0.84 -15.77
N VAL A 113 12.12 0.84 -14.45
CA VAL A 113 10.86 1.15 -13.76
C VAL A 113 11.02 2.39 -12.89
N MET A 114 10.01 3.25 -12.92
CA MET A 114 9.84 4.39 -12.02
C MET A 114 8.60 4.19 -11.16
N THR A 115 8.70 4.47 -9.87
CA THR A 115 7.56 4.46 -8.96
C THR A 115 7.27 5.87 -8.47
N VAL A 116 6.02 6.28 -8.50
CA VAL A 116 5.57 7.60 -8.07
C VAL A 116 4.31 7.53 -7.22
N ILE A 117 4.17 8.52 -6.33
CA ILE A 117 2.96 8.77 -5.53
C ILE A 117 2.41 10.11 -5.94
N THR A 118 1.13 10.19 -6.31
CA THR A 118 0.48 11.50 -6.51
C THR A 118 -0.22 11.93 -5.22
N ALA A 119 0.12 13.15 -4.78
CA ALA A 119 -0.42 13.73 -3.56
C ALA A 119 -0.46 15.26 -3.67
N GLY A 120 -1.57 15.88 -3.29
CA GLY A 120 -1.72 17.34 -3.31
C GLY A 120 -1.60 17.96 -4.71
N GLY A 121 -1.87 17.19 -5.77
CA GLY A 121 -1.71 17.64 -7.15
C GLY A 121 -0.27 17.58 -7.68
N GLU A 122 0.63 16.93 -6.96
CA GLU A 122 2.03 16.76 -7.32
C GLU A 122 2.37 15.30 -7.61
N ILE A 123 3.43 15.09 -8.41
CA ILE A 123 3.97 13.76 -8.74
C ILE A 123 5.27 13.62 -7.97
N ASN A 124 5.27 12.78 -6.93
CA ASN A 124 6.40 12.58 -6.04
C ASN A 124 7.06 11.22 -6.27
N PHE A 125 8.35 11.12 -6.03
CA PHE A 125 9.12 9.91 -6.17
C PHE A 125 8.87 8.94 -5.01
N SER A 126 8.79 7.65 -5.30
CA SER A 126 8.86 6.60 -4.28
C SER A 126 10.11 5.78 -4.51
N ALA A 127 11.11 5.93 -3.64
CA ALA A 127 12.42 5.33 -3.83
C ALA A 127 12.38 3.79 -3.77
N PRO A 128 13.21 3.09 -4.57
CA PRO A 128 13.37 1.65 -4.47
C PRO A 128 13.70 1.21 -3.04
N SER A 129 13.12 0.10 -2.61
CA SER A 129 13.24 -0.54 -1.29
C SER A 129 12.74 0.29 -0.10
N THR A 130 12.97 1.60 -0.07
CA THR A 130 12.68 2.48 1.08
C THR A 130 11.39 3.29 0.95
N GLY A 131 10.98 3.61 -0.27
CA GLY A 131 9.74 4.35 -0.51
C GLY A 131 8.52 3.59 0.01
N ARG A 132 7.60 4.32 0.64
CA ARG A 132 6.38 3.74 1.17
C ARG A 132 5.58 3.06 0.07
N THR A 133 4.96 1.92 0.37
CA THR A 133 4.04 1.15 -0.49
C THR A 133 4.71 0.59 -1.75
N LEU A 134 5.33 1.43 -2.57
CA LEU A 134 5.91 1.04 -3.85
C LEU A 134 7.40 0.66 -3.77
N GLY A 135 8.13 1.14 -2.77
CA GLY A 135 9.55 0.78 -2.59
C GLY A 135 9.79 -0.73 -2.50
N PRO A 136 9.09 -1.46 -1.60
CA PRO A 136 9.22 -2.91 -1.48
C PRO A 136 8.88 -3.69 -2.75
N VAL A 137 8.12 -3.11 -3.69
CA VAL A 137 7.76 -3.76 -4.96
C VAL A 137 8.98 -4.08 -5.82
N TYR A 138 10.02 -3.23 -5.77
CA TYR A 138 11.29 -3.50 -6.46
C TYR A 138 11.93 -4.80 -5.98
N ASP A 139 12.01 -4.99 -4.67
CA ASP A 139 12.61 -6.18 -4.07
C ASP A 139 11.76 -7.43 -4.32
N MET A 140 10.44 -7.33 -4.17
CA MET A 140 9.51 -8.43 -4.39
C MET A 140 9.52 -8.94 -5.83
N LEU A 141 9.58 -8.04 -6.80
CA LEU A 141 9.46 -8.38 -8.22
C LEU A 141 10.80 -8.45 -8.94
N GLY A 142 11.89 -7.96 -8.35
CA GLY A 142 13.23 -7.89 -8.97
C GLY A 142 13.30 -6.83 -10.07
N LEU A 143 12.66 -5.67 -9.86
CA LEU A 143 12.59 -4.61 -10.86
C LEU A 143 13.89 -3.80 -10.92
N THR A 144 14.24 -3.32 -12.12
CA THR A 144 15.38 -2.44 -12.37
C THR A 144 14.93 -0.99 -12.24
N PRO A 145 15.42 -0.20 -11.26
CA PRO A 145 15.02 1.19 -11.11
C PRO A 145 15.52 2.06 -12.26
N ALA A 146 14.67 2.97 -12.76
CA ALA A 146 15.07 4.00 -13.73
C ALA A 146 15.89 5.11 -13.08
N LEU A 147 15.71 5.33 -11.78
CA LEU A 147 16.41 6.29 -10.97
C LEU A 147 16.79 5.66 -9.64
N GLU A 148 18.09 5.67 -9.33
CA GLU A 148 18.59 5.33 -7.99
C GLU A 148 18.84 6.64 -7.24
N ALA A 149 18.01 6.92 -6.26
CA ALA A 149 18.15 8.06 -5.37
C ALA A 149 17.76 7.63 -3.96
N ASP A 150 18.38 8.25 -2.97
CA ASP A 150 17.95 8.08 -1.58
C ASP A 150 16.53 8.62 -1.43
N GLY A 151 15.72 7.91 -0.68
CA GLY A 151 14.34 8.31 -0.40
C GLY A 151 13.93 7.95 1.02
N SER A 152 12.77 8.40 1.37
CA SER A 152 12.16 8.16 2.67
C SER A 152 10.89 7.30 2.56
N GLY A 153 10.36 6.88 3.71
CA GLY A 153 9.03 6.27 3.80
C GLY A 153 7.90 7.29 3.94
N ASP A 154 8.09 8.53 3.49
CA ASP A 154 7.05 9.56 3.58
C ASP A 154 5.79 9.15 2.81
N HIS A 155 4.65 9.44 3.40
CA HIS A 155 3.35 9.00 2.88
C HIS A 155 2.87 9.79 1.65
N THR A 156 3.54 10.87 1.30
CA THR A 156 3.31 11.66 0.08
C THR A 156 4.35 11.38 -1.00
N GLY A 157 5.38 10.58 -0.70
CA GLY A 157 6.56 10.40 -1.52
C GLY A 157 7.62 11.47 -1.28
N ASP A 158 8.76 11.33 -1.94
CA ASP A 158 9.87 12.26 -1.84
C ASP A 158 9.77 13.34 -2.92
N ASP A 159 10.02 14.59 -2.54
CA ASP A 159 10.05 15.74 -3.45
C ASP A 159 11.28 15.64 -4.37
N ILE A 160 11.03 15.16 -5.58
CA ILE A 160 11.99 15.16 -6.67
C ILE A 160 11.37 15.84 -7.88
N SER A 161 12.16 16.65 -8.61
CA SER A 161 11.58 17.36 -9.75
C SER A 161 11.08 16.41 -10.82
N VAL A 162 9.93 16.74 -11.42
CA VAL A 162 9.33 15.95 -12.51
C VAL A 162 10.28 15.86 -13.71
N GLU A 163 11.16 16.86 -13.89
CA GLU A 163 12.22 16.86 -14.91
C GLU A 163 13.28 15.79 -14.62
N ALA A 164 13.61 15.51 -13.35
CA ALA A 164 14.52 14.43 -12.99
C ALA A 164 13.89 13.07 -13.28
N ILE A 165 12.59 12.91 -13.01
CA ILE A 165 11.82 11.73 -13.40
C ILE A 165 11.85 11.58 -14.93
N ALA A 166 11.59 12.65 -15.66
CA ALA A 166 11.60 12.65 -17.13
C ALA A 166 12.99 12.32 -17.69
N ALA A 167 14.06 12.85 -17.08
CA ALA A 167 15.43 12.63 -17.51
C ALA A 167 15.90 11.17 -17.32
N SER A 168 15.31 10.42 -16.39
CA SER A 168 15.60 8.98 -16.20
C SER A 168 14.96 8.09 -17.27
N ASP A 169 14.01 8.63 -18.06
CA ASP A 169 13.32 7.99 -19.18
C ASP A 169 12.87 6.54 -18.88
N PRO A 170 12.00 6.32 -17.88
CA PRO A 170 11.54 4.98 -17.53
C PRO A 170 10.72 4.33 -18.64
N GLY A 171 10.89 3.03 -18.81
CA GLY A 171 10.08 2.23 -19.73
C GLY A 171 8.75 1.77 -19.13
N LEU A 172 8.60 1.81 -17.80
CA LEU A 172 7.37 1.52 -17.06
C LEU A 172 7.24 2.47 -15.88
N ILE A 173 6.04 3.00 -15.63
CA ILE A 173 5.72 3.82 -14.45
C ILE A 173 4.67 3.10 -13.62
N LEU A 174 4.94 2.91 -12.34
CA LEU A 174 3.99 2.39 -11.35
C LEU A 174 3.53 3.54 -10.46
N VAL A 175 2.23 3.69 -10.29
CA VAL A 175 1.61 4.87 -9.67
C VAL A 175 0.72 4.49 -8.50
N MET A 176 0.90 5.12 -7.36
CA MET A 176 -0.10 5.15 -6.28
C MET A 176 -0.77 6.53 -6.26
N ASP A 177 -2.07 6.57 -6.55
CA ASP A 177 -2.89 7.77 -6.40
C ASP A 177 -3.38 7.88 -4.94
N ARG A 178 -2.63 8.62 -4.12
CA ARG A 178 -2.97 8.81 -2.71
C ARG A 178 -4.27 9.61 -2.56
N ASP A 179 -4.42 10.64 -3.37
CA ASP A 179 -5.56 11.55 -3.25
C ASP A 179 -6.87 10.87 -3.66
N ALA A 180 -6.83 9.90 -4.57
CA ALA A 180 -8.00 9.08 -4.90
C ALA A 180 -8.59 8.38 -3.65
N ALA A 181 -7.74 7.89 -2.75
CA ALA A 181 -8.19 7.24 -1.52
C ALA A 181 -8.62 8.24 -0.43
N VAL A 182 -7.95 9.39 -0.33
CA VAL A 182 -8.20 10.40 0.72
C VAL A 182 -9.37 11.28 0.35
N SER A 183 -9.35 11.88 -0.85
CA SER A 183 -10.34 12.86 -1.30
C SER A 183 -11.68 12.23 -1.66
N ALA A 184 -11.68 11.00 -2.17
CA ALA A 184 -12.92 10.24 -2.40
C ALA A 184 -13.77 10.06 -1.12
N ASN A 185 -13.12 10.05 0.05
CA ASN A 185 -13.81 9.92 1.35
C ASN A 185 -14.19 11.27 1.98
N SER A 186 -13.50 12.36 1.64
CA SER A 186 -13.78 13.71 2.17
C SER A 186 -14.74 14.51 1.31
N GLY A 187 -14.93 14.12 0.03
CA GLY A 187 -15.69 14.87 -0.96
C GLY A 187 -14.95 16.12 -1.46
N GLU A 188 -13.66 16.21 -1.23
CA GLU A 188 -12.81 17.28 -1.77
C GLU A 188 -12.50 17.03 -3.24
N GLU A 189 -12.42 18.10 -4.03
CA GLU A 189 -11.97 18.02 -5.42
C GLU A 189 -10.47 17.71 -5.45
N TYR A 190 -10.07 16.79 -6.33
CA TYR A 190 -8.66 16.45 -6.57
C TYR A 190 -8.44 16.16 -8.05
N THR A 191 -7.19 16.25 -8.52
CA THR A 191 -6.83 15.87 -9.88
C THR A 191 -6.34 14.42 -9.86
N PRO A 192 -7.00 13.50 -10.58
CA PRO A 192 -6.57 12.11 -10.65
C PRO A 192 -5.15 11.93 -11.21
N ALA A 193 -4.43 10.92 -10.73
CA ALA A 193 -3.05 10.67 -11.14
C ALA A 193 -2.87 10.53 -12.66
N ASN A 194 -3.85 9.93 -13.35
CA ASN A 194 -3.78 9.78 -14.79
C ASN A 194 -3.88 11.14 -15.52
N GLU A 195 -4.62 12.12 -14.99
CA GLU A 195 -4.68 13.46 -15.53
C GLU A 195 -3.41 14.24 -15.22
N LEU A 196 -2.88 14.15 -13.97
CA LEU A 196 -1.61 14.78 -13.60
C LEU A 196 -0.45 14.33 -14.49
N ILE A 197 -0.36 13.03 -14.78
CA ILE A 197 0.69 12.49 -15.65
C ILE A 197 0.47 12.89 -17.09
N ALA A 198 -0.79 12.86 -17.59
CA ALA A 198 -1.13 13.22 -18.95
C ALA A 198 -0.91 14.72 -19.23
N ASP A 199 -1.15 15.59 -18.26
CA ASP A 199 -1.01 17.05 -18.39
C ASP A 199 0.41 17.55 -18.10
N SER A 200 1.29 16.69 -17.57
CA SER A 200 2.69 17.04 -17.29
C SER A 200 3.51 17.20 -18.57
N GLU A 201 3.83 18.44 -18.96
CA GLU A 201 4.66 18.72 -20.14
C GLU A 201 6.02 18.02 -20.09
N ALA A 202 6.62 17.90 -18.91
CA ALA A 202 7.91 17.24 -18.70
C ALA A 202 7.87 15.75 -19.04
N LEU A 203 6.74 15.07 -18.75
CA LEU A 203 6.62 13.63 -18.95
C LEU A 203 6.18 13.21 -20.36
N GLN A 204 5.75 14.13 -21.22
CA GLN A 204 5.23 13.83 -22.57
C GLN A 204 6.25 13.09 -23.46
N ASN A 205 7.55 13.26 -23.18
CA ASN A 205 8.59 12.62 -23.96
C ASN A 205 9.14 11.31 -23.36
N VAL A 206 8.72 10.94 -22.15
CA VAL A 206 9.10 9.72 -21.45
C VAL A 206 8.57 8.49 -22.19
N ALA A 207 9.40 7.45 -22.31
CA ALA A 207 9.06 6.24 -23.05
C ALA A 207 7.77 5.58 -22.52
N ALA A 208 7.67 5.41 -21.20
CA ALA A 208 6.49 4.83 -20.57
C ALA A 208 5.19 5.59 -20.89
N VAL A 209 5.24 6.93 -20.92
CA VAL A 209 4.07 7.76 -21.22
C VAL A 209 3.66 7.63 -22.67
N LYS A 210 4.64 7.67 -23.61
CA LYS A 210 4.38 7.52 -25.05
C LYS A 210 3.79 6.17 -25.42
N GLU A 211 4.23 5.11 -24.73
CA GLU A 211 3.83 3.74 -24.99
C GLU A 211 2.58 3.32 -24.17
N GLY A 212 2.11 4.19 -23.27
CA GLY A 212 0.99 3.89 -22.37
C GLY A 212 1.31 2.84 -21.32
N LYS A 213 2.60 2.64 -21.01
CA LYS A 213 3.08 1.70 -19.98
C LYS A 213 3.08 2.35 -18.61
N ILE A 214 1.88 2.62 -18.12
CA ILE A 214 1.64 3.20 -16.79
C ILE A 214 0.63 2.32 -16.09
N VAL A 215 1.00 1.78 -14.93
CA VAL A 215 0.13 0.92 -14.13
C VAL A 215 -0.21 1.61 -12.83
N TYR A 216 -1.50 1.79 -12.58
CA TYR A 216 -2.01 2.43 -11.39
C TYR A 216 -2.42 1.38 -10.36
N MET A 217 -2.01 1.57 -9.11
CA MET A 217 -2.50 0.75 -8.00
C MET A 217 -4.02 0.89 -7.84
N PRO A 218 -4.70 -0.11 -7.25
CA PRO A 218 -6.13 0.03 -6.91
C PRO A 218 -6.41 1.32 -6.15
N GLN A 219 -7.53 1.98 -6.46
CA GLN A 219 -7.89 3.32 -5.97
C GLN A 219 -7.75 3.50 -4.45
N TYR A 220 -8.06 2.47 -3.67
CA TYR A 220 -8.05 2.55 -2.21
C TYR A 220 -6.76 2.04 -1.57
N THR A 221 -5.69 1.84 -2.33
CA THR A 221 -4.43 1.28 -1.82
C THR A 221 -3.93 1.99 -0.57
N TYR A 222 -3.91 3.32 -0.57
CA TYR A 222 -3.39 4.11 0.55
C TYR A 222 -4.07 3.81 1.90
N VAL A 223 -5.34 3.40 1.89
CA VAL A 223 -6.12 3.06 3.10
C VAL A 223 -6.41 1.57 3.24
N ASN A 224 -6.00 0.77 2.26
CA ASN A 224 -6.22 -0.69 2.22
C ASN A 224 -4.99 -1.39 1.62
N GLU A 225 -3.85 -1.22 2.27
CA GLU A 225 -2.56 -1.74 1.86
C GLU A 225 -2.36 -3.17 2.41
N GLY A 226 -2.90 -4.16 1.71
CA GLY A 226 -2.84 -5.56 2.10
C GLY A 226 -2.50 -6.49 0.95
N ILE A 227 -2.36 -7.79 1.24
CA ILE A 227 -1.95 -8.82 0.28
C ILE A 227 -2.84 -8.84 -0.97
N GLN A 228 -4.17 -8.68 -0.81
CA GLN A 228 -5.11 -8.69 -1.95
C GLN A 228 -4.90 -7.48 -2.88
N THR A 229 -4.54 -6.32 -2.30
CA THR A 229 -4.24 -5.11 -3.08
C THR A 229 -2.99 -5.30 -3.91
N TYR A 230 -1.93 -5.86 -3.32
CA TYR A 230 -0.71 -6.18 -4.06
C TYR A 230 -0.94 -7.27 -5.10
N THR A 231 -1.72 -8.32 -4.80
CA THR A 231 -2.07 -9.37 -5.78
C THR A 231 -2.75 -8.77 -7.01
N THR A 232 -3.72 -7.88 -6.80
CA THR A 232 -4.42 -7.19 -7.89
C THR A 232 -3.46 -6.34 -8.70
N PHE A 233 -2.61 -5.57 -8.03
CA PHE A 233 -1.63 -4.71 -8.68
C PHE A 233 -0.60 -5.49 -9.49
N PHE A 234 -0.07 -6.60 -8.96
CA PHE A 234 0.91 -7.41 -9.66
C PHE A 234 0.32 -8.11 -10.89
N ASN A 235 -0.94 -8.54 -10.83
CA ASN A 235 -1.64 -9.04 -12.01
C ASN A 235 -1.77 -7.95 -13.09
N GLN A 236 -2.09 -6.71 -12.71
CA GLN A 236 -2.13 -5.57 -13.65
C GLN A 236 -0.74 -5.28 -14.26
N ILE A 237 0.33 -5.37 -13.47
CA ILE A 237 1.71 -5.22 -13.98
C ILE A 237 2.01 -6.33 -14.99
N ALA A 238 1.71 -7.59 -14.67
CA ALA A 238 1.97 -8.72 -15.57
C ALA A 238 1.19 -8.60 -16.90
N GLU A 239 -0.01 -8.03 -16.90
CA GLU A 239 -0.81 -7.76 -18.09
C GLU A 239 -0.23 -6.61 -18.95
N ALA A 240 0.50 -5.67 -18.34
CA ALA A 240 1.09 -4.51 -19.01
C ALA A 240 2.50 -4.77 -19.60
N LEU A 241 3.14 -5.86 -19.18
CA LEU A 241 4.48 -6.28 -19.64
C LEU A 241 4.41 -7.05 -20.94
#